data_9f60b53faa0e31d822a9f689453032cf
#
_entry.id   9f60b53faa0e31d822a9f689453032cf
#
_cell.length_a   1.000
_cell.length_b   1.000
_cell.length_c   1.000
_cell.angle_alpha   90.00
_cell.angle_beta   90.00
_cell.angle_gamma   90.00
#
_symmetry.space_group_name_H-M   'P 1'
#
loop_
_entity.id
_entity.type
_entity.pdbx_description
1 polymer ?
#
loop_
_entity_poly.entity_id
_entity_poly.type
_entity_poly.pdbx_seq_one_letter_code
_entity_poly.pdbx_strand_id
1 'polypeptide(L)'
;MSQLSFFSAESIPPAVTDLAGMLAGQGQVVTSEDRARISIVVDRDWRAQAVAELIAQCGLGAEVTRSEEGSPLVRTQSTPALLPLSVQWTKGAVKAVPVGWVPNSRQLRVWAVAAGRLEEGGERFVFGLDPHAKETHAPLAQALMRVGIAPTQLGNRTPGPGLRVSGKKRLTKLVEYLGEAPKHVDTSVAWPHV
;
A
#
# COMPACT_ATOMS: atom_id res chain seq x y z
N MET A 1 -11.55 -8.93 -24.10
CA MET A 1 -10.72 -9.66 -23.14
C MET A 1 -9.46 -8.83 -22.93
N SER A 2 -9.29 -8.27 -21.75
CA SER A 2 -8.06 -7.55 -21.40
C SER A 2 -6.95 -8.58 -21.24
N GLN A 3 -5.90 -8.48 -22.03
CA GLN A 3 -4.71 -9.32 -21.88
C GLN A 3 -3.99 -8.87 -20.61
N LEU A 4 -4.02 -9.71 -19.57
CA LEU A 4 -3.27 -9.46 -18.34
C LEU A 4 -1.80 -9.26 -18.67
N SER A 5 -1.23 -8.14 -18.23
CA SER A 5 0.20 -7.91 -18.37
C SER A 5 0.95 -8.95 -17.52
N PHE A 6 2.02 -9.52 -18.06
CA PHE A 6 2.89 -10.46 -17.33
C PHE A 6 3.46 -9.86 -16.03
N PHE A 7 3.49 -8.54 -15.92
CA PHE A 7 3.98 -7.80 -14.76
C PHE A 7 2.88 -7.37 -13.80
N SER A 8 1.62 -7.68 -14.09
CA SER A 8 0.46 -7.30 -13.27
C SER A 8 0.44 -8.03 -11.93
N ALA A 9 -0.16 -7.40 -10.92
CA ALA A 9 -0.39 -8.00 -9.60
C ALA A 9 -1.20 -9.31 -9.68
N GLU A 10 -2.12 -9.45 -10.63
CA GLU A 10 -2.90 -10.67 -10.84
C GLU A 10 -2.07 -11.84 -11.34
N SER A 11 -0.91 -11.61 -11.95
CA SER A 11 -0.03 -12.67 -12.46
C SER A 11 0.87 -13.30 -11.40
N ILE A 12 0.92 -12.72 -10.20
CA ILE A 12 1.75 -13.18 -9.09
C ILE A 12 0.86 -13.84 -8.02
N PRO A 13 1.18 -15.06 -7.54
CA PRO A 13 0.43 -15.67 -6.44
C PRO A 13 0.44 -14.80 -5.17
N PRO A 14 -0.68 -14.71 -4.45
CA PRO A 14 -0.74 -14.00 -3.17
C PRO A 14 0.23 -14.58 -2.14
N ALA A 15 0.85 -13.71 -1.37
CA ALA A 15 1.74 -14.09 -0.27
C ALA A 15 1.63 -13.09 0.90
N VAL A 16 1.96 -13.54 2.11
CA VAL A 16 1.94 -12.68 3.31
C VAL A 16 2.84 -11.45 3.15
N THR A 17 3.93 -11.58 2.39
CA THR A 17 4.84 -10.47 2.06
C THR A 17 4.18 -9.33 1.27
N ASP A 18 3.03 -9.56 0.64
CA ASP A 18 2.27 -8.52 -0.07
C ASP A 18 1.84 -7.40 0.89
N LEU A 19 1.60 -7.77 2.16
CA LEU A 19 1.17 -6.84 3.20
C LEU A 19 2.25 -5.80 3.60
N ALA A 20 3.47 -5.94 3.08
CA ALA A 20 4.47 -4.86 3.10
C ALA A 20 3.92 -3.56 2.48
N GLY A 21 2.99 -3.66 1.52
CA GLY A 21 2.30 -2.49 0.97
C GLY A 21 1.48 -1.69 1.98
N MET A 22 0.91 -2.34 3.01
CA MET A 22 0.26 -1.63 4.12
C MET A 22 1.29 -0.85 4.95
N LEU A 23 2.46 -1.43 5.17
CA LEU A 23 3.54 -0.83 5.96
C LEU A 23 4.27 0.29 5.20
N ALA A 24 4.29 0.23 3.88
CA ALA A 24 4.76 1.34 3.04
C ALA A 24 3.86 2.57 3.15
N GLY A 25 2.56 2.36 3.35
CA GLY A 25 1.59 3.41 3.69
C GLY A 25 1.58 3.72 5.20
N GLN A 26 0.39 4.01 5.72
CA GLN A 26 0.18 4.37 7.13
C GLN A 26 0.00 3.14 8.05
N GLY A 27 0.14 1.94 7.53
CA GLY A 27 0.02 0.71 8.30
C GLY A 27 1.07 0.64 9.42
N GLN A 28 0.67 0.04 10.53
CA GLN A 28 1.52 -0.20 11.70
C GLN A 28 1.57 -1.69 12.00
N VAL A 29 2.73 -2.17 12.37
CA VAL A 29 2.90 -3.55 12.84
C VAL A 29 3.23 -3.55 14.33
N VAL A 30 2.53 -4.39 15.07
CA VAL A 30 2.75 -4.60 16.51
C VAL A 30 3.08 -6.07 16.73
N THR A 31 4.16 -6.30 17.45
CA THR A 31 4.61 -7.63 17.88
C THR A 31 4.24 -7.85 19.33
N SER A 32 3.69 -9.01 19.65
CA SER A 32 3.42 -9.48 21.00
C SER A 32 3.87 -10.92 21.09
N GLU A 33 4.86 -11.18 21.92
CA GLU A 33 5.48 -12.50 22.10
C GLU A 33 5.98 -13.07 20.74
N ASP A 34 5.41 -14.19 20.31
CA ASP A 34 5.73 -14.91 19.09
C ASP A 34 4.79 -14.60 17.92
N ARG A 35 4.04 -13.50 17.96
CA ARG A 35 3.03 -13.10 16.98
C ARG A 35 3.15 -11.65 16.60
N ALA A 36 2.67 -11.32 15.41
CA ALA A 36 2.54 -9.94 14.98
C ALA A 36 1.16 -9.70 14.35
N ARG A 37 0.74 -8.44 14.33
CA ARG A 37 -0.49 -7.95 13.72
C ARG A 37 -0.18 -6.67 12.95
N ILE A 38 -0.76 -6.53 11.78
CA ILE A 38 -0.73 -5.27 11.04
C ILE A 38 -2.11 -4.61 11.13
N SER A 39 -2.12 -3.30 11.34
CA SER A 39 -3.34 -2.48 11.34
C SER A 39 -3.13 -1.22 10.52
N ILE A 40 -4.20 -0.75 9.87
CA ILE A 40 -4.22 0.48 9.10
C ILE A 40 -5.57 1.17 9.23
N VAL A 41 -5.54 2.49 9.45
CA VAL A 41 -6.72 3.36 9.31
C VAL A 41 -6.78 3.83 7.86
N VAL A 42 -7.97 3.76 7.25
CA VAL A 42 -8.20 4.19 5.88
C VAL A 42 -9.33 5.22 5.83
N ASP A 43 -9.43 5.98 4.75
CA ASP A 43 -10.35 7.12 4.62
C ASP A 43 -11.75 6.76 4.13
N ARG A 44 -11.94 5.55 3.57
CA ARG A 44 -13.18 5.10 2.93
C ARG A 44 -13.52 3.65 3.24
N ASP A 45 -14.80 3.34 3.34
CA ASP A 45 -15.28 1.98 3.62
C ASP A 45 -14.91 0.99 2.49
N TRP A 46 -15.01 1.40 1.22
CA TRP A 46 -14.59 0.54 0.11
C TRP A 46 -13.12 0.13 0.21
N ARG A 47 -12.27 1.04 0.68
CA ARG A 47 -10.84 0.80 0.86
C ARG A 47 -10.59 -0.22 1.98
N ALA A 48 -11.34 -0.10 3.07
CA ALA A 48 -11.27 -1.09 4.15
C ALA A 48 -11.66 -2.49 3.67
N GLN A 49 -12.73 -2.60 2.89
CA GLN A 49 -13.16 -3.88 2.31
C GLN A 49 -12.11 -4.44 1.35
N ALA A 50 -11.57 -3.60 0.45
CA ALA A 50 -10.55 -4.03 -0.51
C ALA A 50 -9.24 -4.46 0.19
N VAL A 51 -8.81 -3.78 1.25
CA VAL A 51 -7.66 -4.20 2.07
C VAL A 51 -7.95 -5.52 2.78
N ALA A 52 -9.13 -5.70 3.35
CA ALA A 52 -9.53 -6.95 3.99
C ALA A 52 -9.54 -8.13 3.00
N GLU A 53 -9.99 -7.91 1.76
CA GLU A 53 -9.94 -8.92 0.69
C GLU A 53 -8.48 -9.28 0.33
N LEU A 54 -7.58 -8.31 0.24
CA LEU A 54 -6.15 -8.55 -0.02
C LEU A 54 -5.50 -9.34 1.11
N ILE A 55 -5.85 -9.06 2.38
CA ILE A 55 -5.40 -9.83 3.54
C ILE A 55 -5.90 -11.28 3.44
N ALA A 56 -7.18 -11.47 3.09
CA ALA A 56 -7.77 -12.80 2.93
C ALA A 56 -7.10 -13.60 1.80
N GLN A 57 -6.74 -12.96 0.69
CA GLN A 57 -5.98 -13.59 -0.39
C GLN A 57 -4.61 -14.12 0.09
N CYS A 58 -4.00 -13.47 1.08
CA CYS A 58 -2.75 -13.94 1.69
C CYS A 58 -2.96 -15.10 2.69
N GLY A 59 -4.18 -15.61 2.84
CA GLY A 59 -4.51 -16.69 3.75
C GLY A 59 -4.66 -16.25 5.22
N LEU A 60 -4.84 -14.96 5.48
CA LEU A 60 -5.00 -14.42 6.83
C LEU A 60 -6.42 -13.90 7.06
N GLY A 61 -6.87 -13.99 8.32
CA GLY A 61 -8.10 -13.32 8.75
C GLY A 61 -7.92 -11.80 8.83
N ALA A 62 -8.98 -11.08 8.47
CA ALA A 62 -9.06 -9.62 8.59
C ALA A 62 -10.29 -9.22 9.42
N GLU A 63 -10.12 -8.19 10.22
CA GLU A 63 -11.17 -7.52 10.98
C GLU A 63 -11.29 -6.07 10.50
N VAL A 64 -12.53 -5.64 10.23
CA VAL A 64 -12.84 -4.24 9.89
C VAL A 64 -13.67 -3.64 11.01
N THR A 65 -13.14 -2.59 11.64
CA THR A 65 -13.79 -1.87 12.76
C THR A 65 -13.71 -0.35 12.49
N ARG A 66 -13.94 0.45 13.50
CA ARG A 66 -13.75 1.91 13.47
C ARG A 66 -12.64 2.33 14.44
N SER A 67 -11.87 3.34 14.04
CA SER A 67 -10.95 4.03 14.94
C SER A 67 -11.73 4.91 15.93
N GLU A 68 -11.05 5.45 16.93
CA GLU A 68 -11.64 6.41 17.88
C GLU A 68 -12.21 7.65 17.19
N GLU A 69 -11.63 8.03 16.06
CA GLU A 69 -12.07 9.15 15.22
C GLU A 69 -13.19 8.78 14.23
N GLY A 70 -13.65 7.52 14.24
CA GLY A 70 -14.73 7.00 13.39
C GLY A 70 -14.31 6.56 11.99
N SER A 71 -13.04 6.65 11.63
CA SER A 71 -12.52 6.17 10.35
C SER A 71 -12.44 4.65 10.30
N PRO A 72 -12.61 4.01 9.13
CA PRO A 72 -12.45 2.57 9.01
C PRO A 72 -11.04 2.11 9.41
N LEU A 73 -10.97 1.07 10.23
CA LEU A 73 -9.75 0.47 10.73
C LEU A 73 -9.72 -1.01 10.35
N VAL A 74 -8.70 -1.40 9.60
CA VAL A 74 -8.49 -2.79 9.19
C VAL A 74 -7.34 -3.39 9.99
N ARG A 75 -7.54 -4.59 10.51
CA ARG A 75 -6.53 -5.36 11.24
C ARG A 75 -6.42 -6.76 10.69
N THR A 76 -5.19 -7.26 10.58
CA THR A 76 -4.99 -8.70 10.37
C THR A 76 -5.25 -9.45 11.68
N GLN A 77 -5.51 -10.74 11.58
CA GLN A 77 -5.34 -11.61 12.74
C GLN A 77 -3.90 -11.51 13.29
N SER A 78 -3.73 -11.73 14.59
CA SER A 78 -2.40 -11.86 15.19
C SER A 78 -1.86 -13.26 14.88
N THR A 79 -0.67 -13.34 14.25
CA THR A 79 -0.13 -14.61 13.76
C THR A 79 1.40 -14.59 13.70
N PRO A 80 2.07 -15.75 13.94
CA PRO A 80 3.50 -15.89 13.71
C PRO A 80 3.94 -15.61 12.27
N ALA A 81 3.06 -15.82 11.28
CA ALA A 81 3.35 -15.59 9.87
C ALA A 81 3.74 -14.14 9.54
N LEU A 82 3.37 -13.18 10.40
CA LEU A 82 3.71 -11.77 10.24
C LEU A 82 5.00 -11.34 10.95
N LEU A 83 5.63 -12.22 11.73
CA LEU A 83 6.89 -11.90 12.41
C LEU A 83 8.01 -11.48 11.45
N PRO A 84 8.23 -12.14 10.30
CA PRO A 84 9.25 -11.70 9.34
C PRO A 84 9.03 -10.27 8.85
N LEU A 85 7.79 -9.88 8.56
CA LEU A 85 7.46 -8.51 8.18
C LEU A 85 7.70 -7.53 9.34
N SER A 86 7.32 -7.89 10.55
CA SER A 86 7.57 -7.07 11.74
C SER A 86 9.07 -6.79 11.90
N VAL A 87 9.91 -7.82 11.85
CA VAL A 87 11.37 -7.68 11.98
C VAL A 87 11.96 -6.81 10.87
N GLN A 88 11.50 -6.97 9.63
CA GLN A 88 12.01 -6.23 8.48
C GLN A 88 11.58 -4.76 8.48
N TRP A 89 10.38 -4.45 8.95
CA TRP A 89 9.76 -3.12 8.85
C TRP A 89 9.82 -2.31 10.14
N THR A 90 10.58 -2.76 11.13
CA THR A 90 10.83 -2.02 12.36
C THR A 90 12.30 -2.04 12.77
N LYS A 91 12.72 -1.00 13.46
CA LYS A 91 13.96 -0.95 14.26
C LYS A 91 13.57 -0.62 15.69
N GLY A 92 13.55 -1.63 16.55
CA GLY A 92 12.92 -1.51 17.87
C GLY A 92 11.42 -1.22 17.70
N ALA A 93 10.93 -0.17 18.33
CA ALA A 93 9.54 0.26 18.24
C ALA A 93 9.24 1.22 17.05
N VAL A 94 10.28 1.58 16.28
CA VAL A 94 10.16 2.57 15.20
C VAL A 94 9.98 1.89 13.85
N LYS A 95 9.03 2.39 13.07
CA LYS A 95 8.80 1.95 11.69
C LYS A 95 10.04 2.21 10.82
N ALA A 96 10.43 1.24 10.01
CA ALA A 96 11.57 1.33 9.12
C ALA A 96 11.27 0.63 7.79
N VAL A 97 11.99 1.00 6.74
CA VAL A 97 11.94 0.32 5.43
C VAL A 97 13.13 -0.62 5.32
N PRO A 98 12.94 -1.88 4.89
CA PRO A 98 14.06 -2.78 4.67
C PRO A 98 15.08 -2.19 3.69
N VAL A 99 16.35 -2.31 4.00
CA VAL A 99 17.42 -1.82 3.13
C VAL A 99 17.34 -2.48 1.76
N GLY A 100 17.33 -1.67 0.70
CA GLY A 100 17.26 -2.17 -0.66
C GLY A 100 15.90 -2.74 -1.08
N TRP A 101 14.83 -2.51 -0.30
CA TRP A 101 13.50 -3.00 -0.66
C TRP A 101 13.07 -2.56 -2.06
N VAL A 102 12.60 -3.54 -2.84
CA VAL A 102 12.04 -3.33 -4.17
C VAL A 102 10.65 -3.98 -4.20
N PRO A 103 9.57 -3.19 -4.22
CA PRO A 103 8.22 -3.75 -4.22
C PRO A 103 7.93 -4.51 -5.51
N ASN A 104 7.30 -5.66 -5.39
CA ASN A 104 6.66 -6.32 -6.52
C ASN A 104 5.27 -5.71 -6.81
N SER A 105 4.63 -6.16 -7.87
CA SER A 105 3.32 -5.65 -8.30
C SER A 105 2.24 -5.84 -7.23
N ARG A 106 2.25 -6.94 -6.49
CA ARG A 106 1.28 -7.18 -5.42
C ARG A 106 1.48 -6.23 -4.23
N GLN A 107 2.71 -6.01 -3.84
CA GLN A 107 3.06 -5.04 -2.78
C GLN A 107 2.68 -3.61 -3.18
N LEU A 108 2.93 -3.24 -4.44
CA LEU A 108 2.48 -1.94 -5.00
C LEU A 108 0.95 -1.83 -4.99
N ARG A 109 0.24 -2.89 -5.38
CA ARG A 109 -1.23 -2.94 -5.36
C ARG A 109 -1.77 -2.76 -3.94
N VAL A 110 -1.23 -3.48 -2.96
CA VAL A 110 -1.63 -3.33 -1.55
C VAL A 110 -1.40 -1.89 -1.08
N TRP A 111 -0.26 -1.29 -1.41
CA TRP A 111 0.02 0.11 -1.06
C TRP A 111 -0.94 1.09 -1.75
N ALA A 112 -1.21 0.91 -3.04
CA ALA A 112 -2.16 1.75 -3.78
C ALA A 112 -3.58 1.65 -3.23
N VAL A 113 -4.05 0.43 -2.90
CA VAL A 113 -5.38 0.21 -2.31
C VAL A 113 -5.45 0.81 -0.91
N ALA A 114 -4.43 0.62 -0.09
CA ALA A 114 -4.41 1.08 1.29
C ALA A 114 -4.27 2.61 1.42
N ALA A 115 -3.44 3.25 0.60
CA ALA A 115 -3.06 4.64 0.77
C ALA A 115 -2.87 5.42 -0.54
N GLY A 116 -3.33 4.89 -1.67
CA GLY A 116 -3.25 5.57 -2.95
C GLY A 116 -4.36 6.59 -3.13
N ARG A 117 -4.10 7.63 -3.91
CA ARG A 117 -5.13 8.61 -4.34
C ARG A 117 -4.83 9.13 -5.74
N LEU A 118 -5.88 9.34 -6.51
CA LEU A 118 -5.81 10.03 -7.79
C LEU A 118 -5.95 11.53 -7.52
N GLU A 119 -5.10 12.36 -8.10
CA GLU A 119 -5.26 13.81 -8.04
C GLU A 119 -6.28 14.29 -9.09
N GLU A 120 -6.84 15.46 -8.86
CA GLU A 120 -7.80 16.10 -9.76
C GLU A 120 -7.26 16.15 -11.19
N GLY A 121 -8.09 15.78 -12.15
CA GLY A 121 -7.71 15.65 -13.57
C GLY A 121 -7.21 14.28 -14.00
N GLY A 122 -7.00 13.32 -13.07
CA GLY A 122 -6.67 11.92 -13.39
C GLY A 122 -5.25 11.67 -13.90
N GLU A 123 -4.44 12.71 -14.11
CA GLU A 123 -3.10 12.62 -14.70
C GLU A 123 -1.98 12.37 -13.68
N ARG A 124 -2.32 12.24 -12.41
CA ARG A 124 -1.37 12.07 -11.32
C ARG A 124 -1.91 11.14 -10.27
N PHE A 125 -1.09 10.18 -9.86
CA PHE A 125 -1.40 9.26 -8.78
C PHE A 125 -0.41 9.44 -7.64
N VAL A 126 -0.88 9.40 -6.40
CA VAL A 126 -0.04 9.59 -5.21
C VAL A 126 -0.14 8.37 -4.31
N PHE A 127 0.98 7.75 -4.01
CA PHE A 127 1.10 6.82 -2.89
C PHE A 127 1.21 7.61 -1.59
N GLY A 128 0.25 7.44 -0.69
CA GLY A 128 0.28 8.07 0.63
C GLY A 128 1.41 7.51 1.49
N LEU A 129 2.01 8.38 2.30
CA LEU A 129 3.08 8.07 3.24
C LEU A 129 2.60 8.28 4.67
N ASP A 130 3.27 7.63 5.62
CA ASP A 130 3.02 7.83 7.04
C ASP A 130 3.56 9.20 7.50
N PRO A 131 2.72 10.15 7.94
CA PRO A 131 3.18 11.47 8.39
C PRO A 131 4.01 11.41 9.68
N HIS A 132 3.90 10.31 10.44
CA HIS A 132 4.61 10.09 11.69
C HIS A 132 5.93 9.33 11.55
N ALA A 133 6.22 8.80 10.35
CA ALA A 133 7.44 8.03 10.06
C ALA A 133 8.23 8.64 8.89
N LYS A 134 8.67 9.88 9.05
CA LYS A 134 9.34 10.68 7.99
C LYS A 134 10.61 10.02 7.47
N GLU A 135 11.29 9.24 8.29
CA GLU A 135 12.50 8.49 7.95
C GLU A 135 12.26 7.44 6.87
N THR A 136 11.00 7.01 6.69
CA THR A 136 10.60 6.04 5.67
C THR A 136 10.41 6.67 4.28
N HIS A 137 10.22 7.98 4.20
CA HIS A 137 9.79 8.65 2.97
C HIS A 137 10.86 8.55 1.86
N ALA A 138 12.12 8.88 2.15
CA ALA A 138 13.19 8.80 1.16
C ALA A 138 13.50 7.35 0.71
N PRO A 139 13.61 6.35 1.61
CA PRO A 139 13.72 4.95 1.20
C PRO A 139 12.57 4.45 0.33
N LEU A 140 11.33 4.86 0.60
CA LEU A 140 10.16 4.49 -0.21
C LEU A 140 10.18 5.15 -1.60
N ALA A 141 10.63 6.41 -1.69
CA ALA A 141 10.85 7.07 -2.98
C ALA A 141 11.90 6.33 -3.82
N GLN A 142 13.01 5.92 -3.19
CA GLN A 142 14.03 5.10 -3.85
C GLN A 142 13.50 3.74 -4.30
N ALA A 143 12.63 3.11 -3.50
CA ALA A 143 11.99 1.85 -3.86
C ALA A 143 11.16 1.97 -5.16
N LEU A 144 10.37 3.03 -5.31
CA LEU A 144 9.64 3.31 -6.55
C LEU A 144 10.57 3.61 -7.73
N MET A 145 11.68 4.31 -7.51
CA MET A 145 12.68 4.53 -8.56
C MET A 145 13.28 3.22 -9.07
N ARG A 146 13.57 2.27 -8.18
CA ARG A 146 14.12 0.95 -8.55
C ARG A 146 13.17 0.13 -9.44
N VAL A 147 11.85 0.28 -9.29
CA VAL A 147 10.89 -0.34 -10.20
C VAL A 147 10.61 0.50 -11.45
N GLY A 148 11.32 1.60 -11.64
CA GLY A 148 11.22 2.48 -12.81
C GLY A 148 10.00 3.41 -12.79
N ILE A 149 9.49 3.72 -11.60
CA ILE A 149 8.42 4.69 -11.36
C ILE A 149 9.01 5.80 -10.51
N ALA A 150 9.71 6.75 -11.14
CA ALA A 150 10.34 7.87 -10.42
C ALA A 150 9.28 8.86 -9.90
N PRO A 151 9.05 8.97 -8.57
CA PRO A 151 8.06 9.85 -8.01
C PRO A 151 8.62 11.25 -7.71
N THR A 152 7.71 12.19 -7.49
CA THR A 152 8.00 13.46 -6.81
C THR A 152 7.51 13.35 -5.36
N GLN A 153 8.37 13.64 -4.41
CA GLN A 153 7.99 13.61 -2.99
C GLN A 153 7.18 14.86 -2.63
N LEU A 154 6.03 14.65 -2.00
CA LEU A 154 5.16 15.69 -1.48
C LEU A 154 5.39 15.85 0.03
N GLY A 155 5.37 17.08 0.51
CA GLY A 155 5.48 17.38 1.95
C GLY A 155 4.16 17.18 2.71
N ASN A 156 4.18 17.59 3.99
CA ASN A 156 3.06 17.39 4.94
C ASN A 156 1.86 18.34 4.75
N ARG A 157 1.76 19.07 3.65
CA ARG A 157 0.58 19.91 3.36
C ARG A 157 -0.61 19.01 3.02
N THR A 158 -1.82 19.50 3.30
CA THR A 158 -3.05 18.77 2.95
C THR A 158 -3.06 18.36 1.48
N PRO A 159 -3.37 17.10 1.16
CA PRO A 159 -3.91 16.02 2.00
C PRO A 159 -2.87 15.13 2.71
N GLY A 160 -1.64 15.55 2.87
CA GLY A 160 -0.57 14.85 3.58
C GLY A 160 0.61 14.42 2.69
N PRO A 161 1.66 13.83 3.30
CA PRO A 161 2.85 13.42 2.58
C PRO A 161 2.55 12.28 1.60
N GLY A 162 3.27 12.25 0.50
CA GLY A 162 3.07 11.22 -0.52
C GLY A 162 4.14 11.22 -1.59
N LEU A 163 4.10 10.19 -2.41
CA LEU A 163 4.95 10.02 -3.59
C LEU A 163 4.08 10.13 -4.85
N ARG A 164 4.19 11.26 -5.52
CA ARG A 164 3.42 11.57 -6.73
C ARG A 164 4.06 10.94 -7.95
N VAL A 165 3.30 10.14 -8.67
CA VAL A 165 3.62 9.61 -9.98
C VAL A 165 2.88 10.44 -11.03
N SER A 166 3.60 11.00 -11.99
CA SER A 166 3.05 11.82 -13.07
C SER A 166 3.74 11.53 -14.40
N GLY A 167 3.06 11.87 -15.48
CA GLY A 167 3.51 11.65 -16.85
C GLY A 167 3.08 10.29 -17.41
N LYS A 168 2.58 10.32 -18.64
CA LYS A 168 1.92 9.19 -19.31
C LYS A 168 2.72 7.88 -19.20
N LYS A 169 4.02 7.90 -19.53
CA LYS A 169 4.87 6.69 -19.50
C LYS A 169 4.93 6.04 -18.11
N ARG A 170 5.04 6.83 -17.02
CA ARG A 170 5.11 6.32 -15.65
C ARG A 170 3.75 5.81 -15.18
N LEU A 171 2.66 6.52 -15.53
CA LEU A 171 1.30 6.09 -15.21
C LEU A 171 0.93 4.82 -15.95
N THR A 172 1.26 4.69 -17.25
CA THR A 172 1.07 3.43 -18.00
C THR A 172 1.75 2.27 -17.27
N LYS A 173 3.02 2.44 -16.90
CA LYS A 173 3.76 1.42 -16.16
C LYS A 173 3.13 1.10 -14.80
N LEU A 174 2.67 2.11 -14.07
CA LEU A 174 1.98 1.93 -12.80
C LEU A 174 0.69 1.12 -12.97
N VAL A 175 -0.14 1.48 -13.96
CA VAL A 175 -1.39 0.77 -14.27
C VAL A 175 -1.12 -0.70 -14.60
N GLU A 176 -0.08 -0.98 -15.40
CA GLU A 176 0.34 -2.36 -15.70
C GLU A 176 0.70 -3.16 -14.44
N TYR A 177 1.40 -2.55 -13.49
CA TYR A 177 1.76 -3.20 -12.23
C TYR A 177 0.57 -3.41 -11.30
N LEU A 178 -0.29 -2.39 -11.16
CA LEU A 178 -1.40 -2.43 -10.23
C LEU A 178 -2.53 -3.38 -10.68
N GLY A 179 -2.68 -3.58 -11.99
CA GLY A 179 -3.77 -4.37 -12.56
C GLY A 179 -5.14 -3.68 -12.42
N GLU A 180 -6.20 -4.48 -12.47
CA GLU A 180 -7.57 -3.99 -12.42
C GLU A 180 -7.90 -3.31 -11.08
N ALA A 181 -8.78 -2.30 -11.14
CA ALA A 181 -9.26 -1.63 -9.94
C ALA A 181 -9.97 -2.60 -8.98
N PRO A 182 -9.93 -2.36 -7.66
CA PRO A 182 -10.75 -3.10 -6.72
C PRO A 182 -12.24 -2.99 -7.07
N LYS A 183 -13.01 -4.02 -6.73
CA LYS A 183 -14.46 -3.99 -6.90
C LYS A 183 -15.07 -2.83 -6.11
N HIS A 184 -16.17 -2.28 -6.61
CA HIS A 184 -16.93 -1.20 -5.95
C HIS A 184 -16.19 0.14 -5.79
N VAL A 185 -15.06 0.35 -6.46
CA VAL A 185 -14.40 1.65 -6.52
C VAL A 185 -14.82 2.42 -7.76
N ASP A 186 -15.06 3.71 -7.60
CA ASP A 186 -15.15 4.62 -8.74
C ASP A 186 -13.75 4.85 -9.29
N THR A 187 -13.45 4.18 -10.40
CA THR A 187 -12.13 4.22 -11.03
C THR A 187 -11.75 5.60 -11.53
N SER A 188 -12.71 6.43 -11.84
CA SER A 188 -12.46 7.80 -12.32
C SER A 188 -11.89 8.71 -11.24
N VAL A 189 -12.10 8.35 -9.97
CA VAL A 189 -11.76 9.19 -8.81
C VAL A 189 -10.61 8.60 -7.98
N ALA A 190 -10.43 7.27 -7.96
CA ALA A 190 -9.57 6.64 -6.98
C ALA A 190 -8.50 5.69 -7.54
N TRP A 191 -8.60 5.27 -8.81
CA TRP A 191 -7.67 4.33 -9.40
C TRP A 191 -6.96 4.91 -10.63
N PRO A 192 -5.64 4.71 -10.77
CA PRO A 192 -4.91 5.28 -11.91
C PRO A 192 -5.38 4.62 -13.22
N HIS A 193 -5.52 5.44 -14.24
CA HIS A 193 -5.88 5.04 -15.60
C HIS A 193 -5.07 5.87 -16.61
N VAL A 194 -5.03 5.42 -17.87
CA VAL A 194 -4.27 6.08 -18.96
C VAL A 194 -5.14 6.21 -20.19
#